data_22092bca9866fb6c7ac17091a4150c5a
#
_entry.id   22092bca9866fb6c7ac17091a4150c5a
#
_cell.length_a   1.000
_cell.length_b   1.000
_cell.length_c   1.000
_cell.angle_alpha   90.00
_cell.angle_beta   90.00
_cell.angle_gamma   90.00
#
_symmetry.space_group_name_H-M   'P 1'
#
loop_
_entity.id
_entity.type
_entity.pdbx_description
1 polymer ?
#
loop_
_entity_poly.entity_id
_entity_poly.type
_entity_poly.pdbx_seq_one_letter_code
_entity_poly.pdbx_strand_id
1 'polypeptide(L)'
;MKKLILVALNDNDDIWFNCFIPFTITLKNTNYDGEIGVISYNLSDNKKEILIKNQIQVFEAFNICHNLLLDRFISTSKIAKHYDIVALYDVDIWFPKHDLTLFEQVQDPSLLYCCYDVIIPPFILSCAKDKTEVKSKLDNLLTKQNYYWQAGLTVAHRQAWIKYREYIINYLNKGNYQLEYGIDATILNLYSAEINNVSLLNKKYNCLPFWGINIDKVNFFPLRVDNEEIEGIHITRYHRETSDFSFLKTNIDLYLEKGENFLPEKSSLYHYQNCNNLFHNINNKHGNPFYCNEIFCHSFSYQWLNENLLTIDAIDTFEMKLTYTGKDPCQIAIGYQAILNKHQPVKFKVYLNGRDIMALKDTMLPITINLNDELIIQSLHLREDFGVRILLSQVNFPN
;
A
#
# COMPACT_ATOMS: atom_id res chain seq x y z
N MET A 1 -17.39 -4.26 -27.21
CA MET A 1 -16.00 -4.54 -26.76
C MET A 1 -16.05 -4.79 -25.26
N LYS A 2 -15.61 -5.99 -24.81
CA LYS A 2 -15.64 -6.35 -23.38
C LYS A 2 -14.38 -5.80 -22.72
N LYS A 3 -14.56 -4.82 -21.82
CA LYS A 3 -13.49 -4.10 -21.11
C LYS A 3 -13.40 -4.55 -19.66
N LEU A 4 -12.19 -4.61 -19.11
CA LEU A 4 -11.93 -4.88 -17.70
C LEU A 4 -10.92 -3.89 -17.13
N ILE A 5 -11.26 -3.26 -16.01
CA ILE A 5 -10.28 -2.61 -15.13
C ILE A 5 -9.97 -3.57 -13.99
N LEU A 6 -8.69 -3.82 -13.76
CA LEU A 6 -8.18 -4.84 -12.85
C LEU A 6 -7.18 -4.23 -11.86
N VAL A 7 -7.26 -4.63 -10.61
CA VAL A 7 -6.27 -4.33 -9.57
C VAL A 7 -5.87 -5.61 -8.84
N ALA A 8 -4.70 -5.61 -8.21
CA ALA A 8 -4.24 -6.72 -7.39
C ALA A 8 -4.30 -6.34 -5.91
N LEU A 9 -4.90 -7.20 -5.07
CA LEU A 9 -5.05 -6.98 -3.64
C LEU A 9 -4.55 -8.17 -2.83
N ASN A 10 -3.85 -7.88 -1.75
CA ASN A 10 -3.64 -8.78 -0.63
C ASN A 10 -4.57 -8.41 0.54
N ASP A 11 -4.60 -9.22 1.59
CA ASP A 11 -5.48 -9.00 2.76
C ASP A 11 -4.92 -7.96 3.75
N ASN A 12 -4.48 -6.82 3.22
CA ASN A 12 -3.95 -5.70 3.99
C ASN A 12 -5.04 -4.63 4.16
N ASP A 13 -5.37 -4.28 5.40
CA ASP A 13 -6.40 -3.30 5.71
C ASP A 13 -6.02 -1.87 5.31
N ASP A 14 -4.74 -1.48 5.42
CA ASP A 14 -4.30 -0.18 4.94
C ASP A 14 -4.56 -0.02 3.43
N ILE A 15 -4.23 -1.04 2.65
CA ILE A 15 -4.50 -1.06 1.21
C ILE A 15 -6.00 -1.07 0.93
N TRP A 16 -6.78 -1.83 1.70
CA TRP A 16 -8.22 -1.90 1.53
C TRP A 16 -8.91 -0.55 1.76
N PHE A 17 -8.63 0.09 2.91
CA PHE A 17 -9.31 1.34 3.30
C PHE A 17 -8.74 2.56 2.58
N ASN A 18 -7.43 2.68 2.48
CA ASN A 18 -6.79 3.90 1.99
C ASN A 18 -6.51 3.90 0.48
N CYS A 19 -6.59 2.75 -0.18
CA CYS A 19 -6.35 2.66 -1.62
C CYS A 19 -7.56 2.10 -2.36
N PHE A 20 -8.00 0.87 -2.02
CA PHE A 20 -9.01 0.17 -2.81
C PHE A 20 -10.41 0.80 -2.74
N ILE A 21 -10.87 1.23 -1.56
CA ILE A 21 -12.17 1.91 -1.44
C ILE A 21 -12.16 3.22 -2.23
N PRO A 22 -11.19 4.15 -2.05
CA PRO A 22 -11.07 5.35 -2.86
C PRO A 22 -10.98 5.05 -4.36
N PHE A 23 -10.14 4.09 -4.77
CA PHE A 23 -10.04 3.64 -6.17
C PHE A 23 -11.42 3.27 -6.72
N THR A 24 -12.13 2.40 -6.02
CA THR A 24 -13.42 1.87 -6.50
C THR A 24 -14.51 2.94 -6.53
N ILE A 25 -14.60 3.78 -5.51
CA ILE A 25 -15.60 4.85 -5.44
C ILE A 25 -15.35 5.89 -6.53
N THR A 26 -14.09 6.30 -6.73
CA THR A 26 -13.76 7.26 -7.77
C THR A 26 -13.98 6.69 -9.16
N LEU A 27 -13.64 5.41 -9.39
CA LEU A 27 -13.90 4.73 -10.67
C LEU A 27 -15.39 4.61 -10.96
N LYS A 28 -16.22 4.23 -9.97
CA LYS A 28 -17.68 4.14 -10.13
C LYS A 28 -18.35 5.50 -10.41
N ASN A 29 -17.70 6.60 -10.09
CA ASN A 29 -18.18 7.93 -10.41
C ASN A 29 -17.82 8.37 -11.85
N THR A 30 -17.07 7.57 -12.58
CA THR A 30 -16.77 7.82 -13.99
C THR A 30 -17.85 7.25 -14.90
N ASN A 31 -17.75 7.56 -16.22
CA ASN A 31 -18.58 6.97 -17.27
C ASN A 31 -18.13 5.56 -17.69
N TYR A 32 -17.28 4.89 -16.91
CA TYR A 32 -16.79 3.56 -17.23
C TYR A 32 -17.92 2.53 -17.26
N ASP A 33 -18.12 1.89 -18.39
CA ASP A 33 -19.19 0.93 -18.68
C ASP A 33 -18.74 -0.55 -18.69
N GLY A 34 -17.45 -0.79 -18.36
CA GLY A 34 -16.88 -2.14 -18.33
C GLY A 34 -16.96 -2.82 -16.98
N GLU A 35 -16.35 -4.00 -16.88
CA GLU A 35 -16.27 -4.77 -15.63
C GLU A 35 -15.09 -4.26 -14.78
N ILE A 36 -15.27 -4.34 -13.45
CA ILE A 36 -14.20 -4.10 -12.46
C ILE A 36 -13.84 -5.45 -11.86
N GLY A 37 -12.55 -5.73 -11.72
CA GLY A 37 -12.05 -6.98 -11.16
C GLY A 37 -10.90 -6.80 -10.18
N VAL A 38 -10.77 -7.78 -9.30
CA VAL A 38 -9.69 -7.88 -8.31
C VAL A 38 -8.99 -9.21 -8.47
N ILE A 39 -7.66 -9.18 -8.58
CA ILE A 39 -6.80 -10.36 -8.43
C ILE A 39 -6.56 -10.55 -6.93
N SER A 40 -7.10 -11.62 -6.39
CA SER A 40 -7.04 -11.96 -4.96
C SER A 40 -5.74 -12.66 -4.60
N TYR A 41 -4.93 -12.02 -3.77
CA TYR A 41 -3.76 -12.60 -3.14
C TYR A 41 -4.07 -12.91 -1.67
N ASN A 42 -4.74 -14.04 -1.44
CA ASN A 42 -5.17 -14.49 -0.10
C ASN A 42 -6.12 -13.51 0.61
N LEU A 43 -7.00 -12.83 -0.13
CA LEU A 43 -8.06 -12.05 0.50
C LEU A 43 -8.94 -12.95 1.37
N SER A 44 -9.34 -12.45 2.54
CA SER A 44 -10.31 -13.10 3.41
C SER A 44 -11.65 -13.30 2.70
N ASP A 45 -12.38 -14.33 3.10
CA ASP A 45 -13.69 -14.64 2.52
C ASP A 45 -14.67 -13.48 2.70
N ASN A 46 -14.60 -12.77 3.83
CA ASN A 46 -15.41 -11.57 4.08
C ASN A 46 -15.15 -10.48 3.01
N LYS A 47 -13.90 -10.15 2.72
CA LYS A 47 -13.56 -9.17 1.67
C LYS A 47 -13.99 -9.65 0.29
N LYS A 48 -13.84 -10.94 -0.02
CA LYS A 48 -14.32 -11.53 -1.28
C LYS A 48 -15.85 -11.41 -1.41
N GLU A 49 -16.60 -11.69 -0.36
CA GLU A 49 -18.06 -11.52 -0.34
C GLU A 49 -18.48 -10.07 -0.54
N ILE A 50 -17.78 -9.13 0.09
CA ILE A 50 -18.00 -7.68 -0.11
C ILE A 50 -17.81 -7.30 -1.58
N LEU A 51 -16.72 -7.77 -2.22
CA LEU A 51 -16.46 -7.52 -3.64
C LEU A 51 -17.60 -8.04 -4.51
N ILE A 52 -18.01 -9.28 -4.31
CA ILE A 52 -19.07 -9.93 -5.10
C ILE A 52 -20.41 -9.18 -4.92
N LYS A 53 -20.78 -8.82 -3.69
CA LYS A 53 -21.99 -8.03 -3.40
C LYS A 53 -21.99 -6.68 -4.13
N ASN A 54 -20.81 -6.10 -4.34
CA ASN A 54 -20.61 -4.84 -5.06
C ASN A 54 -20.38 -5.00 -6.57
N GLN A 55 -20.66 -6.20 -7.13
CA GLN A 55 -20.51 -6.53 -8.55
C GLN A 55 -19.07 -6.41 -9.08
N ILE A 56 -18.09 -6.63 -8.20
CA ILE A 56 -16.69 -6.68 -8.57
C ILE A 56 -16.29 -8.15 -8.74
N GLN A 57 -15.68 -8.46 -9.89
CA GLN A 57 -15.21 -9.79 -10.20
C GLN A 57 -13.99 -10.15 -9.33
N VAL A 58 -13.98 -11.34 -8.74
CA VAL A 58 -12.84 -11.83 -7.97
C VAL A 58 -12.14 -12.94 -8.75
N PHE A 59 -10.86 -12.75 -9.02
CA PHE A 59 -10.02 -13.72 -9.70
C PHE A 59 -8.92 -14.18 -8.75
N GLU A 60 -8.76 -15.49 -8.60
CA GLU A 60 -7.65 -16.02 -7.81
C GLU A 60 -6.32 -15.77 -8.51
N ALA A 61 -5.32 -15.34 -7.74
CA ALA A 61 -4.00 -15.04 -8.25
C ALA A 61 -3.26 -16.30 -8.73
N PHE A 62 -2.50 -16.15 -9.79
CA PHE A 62 -1.56 -17.17 -10.26
C PHE A 62 -0.18 -16.89 -9.66
N ASN A 63 0.11 -17.51 -8.52
CA ASN A 63 1.38 -17.38 -7.82
C ASN A 63 2.45 -18.28 -8.48
N ILE A 64 3.24 -17.72 -9.39
CA ILE A 64 4.34 -18.44 -10.07
C ILE A 64 5.67 -18.15 -9.40
N CYS A 65 5.96 -16.89 -9.10
CA CYS A 65 7.21 -16.48 -8.47
C CYS A 65 7.03 -16.02 -7.01
N HIS A 66 5.81 -16.10 -6.47
CA HIS A 66 5.47 -15.62 -5.12
C HIS A 66 5.80 -14.15 -4.88
N ASN A 67 5.72 -13.35 -5.94
CA ASN A 67 5.91 -11.91 -5.89
C ASN A 67 4.71 -11.22 -6.53
N LEU A 68 3.90 -10.51 -5.72
CA LEU A 68 2.67 -9.85 -6.15
C LEU A 68 2.93 -8.88 -7.32
N LEU A 69 4.06 -8.16 -7.30
CA LEU A 69 4.38 -7.18 -8.33
C LEU A 69 4.51 -7.80 -9.73
N LEU A 70 5.01 -9.04 -9.84
CA LEU A 70 5.10 -9.76 -11.11
C LEU A 70 3.90 -10.66 -11.37
N ASP A 71 3.47 -11.40 -10.36
CA ASP A 71 2.38 -12.37 -10.51
C ASP A 71 1.08 -11.70 -10.95
N ARG A 72 0.87 -10.39 -10.62
CA ARG A 72 -0.28 -9.62 -11.10
C ARG A 72 -0.33 -9.50 -12.64
N PHE A 73 0.81 -9.35 -13.30
CA PHE A 73 0.86 -9.30 -14.78
C PHE A 73 0.60 -10.67 -15.40
N ILE A 74 1.13 -11.73 -14.78
CA ILE A 74 0.89 -13.11 -15.21
C ILE A 74 -0.59 -13.46 -15.05
N SER A 75 -1.19 -13.11 -13.92
CA SER A 75 -2.61 -13.30 -13.64
C SER A 75 -3.47 -12.52 -14.63
N THR A 76 -3.13 -11.25 -14.87
CA THR A 76 -3.83 -10.41 -15.85
C THR A 76 -3.85 -11.04 -17.25
N SER A 77 -2.72 -11.57 -17.70
CA SER A 77 -2.66 -12.25 -19.02
C SER A 77 -3.58 -13.48 -19.12
N LYS A 78 -3.79 -14.20 -18.02
CA LYS A 78 -4.72 -15.34 -18.00
C LYS A 78 -6.18 -14.88 -17.99
N ILE A 79 -6.48 -13.83 -17.23
CA ILE A 79 -7.80 -13.20 -17.14
C ILE A 79 -8.19 -12.55 -18.48
N ALA A 80 -7.24 -11.91 -19.14
CA ALA A 80 -7.43 -11.23 -20.43
C ALA A 80 -7.94 -12.14 -21.55
N LYS A 81 -7.89 -13.47 -21.41
CA LYS A 81 -8.48 -14.41 -22.35
C LYS A 81 -9.99 -14.24 -22.52
N HIS A 82 -10.66 -13.66 -21.56
CA HIS A 82 -12.12 -13.48 -21.51
C HIS A 82 -12.57 -12.06 -21.85
N TYR A 83 -11.61 -11.17 -22.18
CA TYR A 83 -11.85 -9.76 -22.44
C TYR A 83 -11.17 -9.31 -23.74
N ASP A 84 -11.71 -8.26 -24.35
CA ASP A 84 -11.09 -7.64 -25.52
C ASP A 84 -9.90 -6.77 -25.11
N ILE A 85 -10.09 -5.95 -24.06
CA ILE A 85 -9.06 -5.06 -23.51
C ILE A 85 -9.08 -5.16 -21.98
N VAL A 86 -7.90 -5.22 -21.37
CA VAL A 86 -7.72 -5.19 -19.91
C VAL A 86 -6.74 -4.09 -19.53
N ALA A 87 -7.15 -3.25 -18.57
CA ALA A 87 -6.30 -2.28 -17.91
C ALA A 87 -5.97 -2.78 -16.50
N LEU A 88 -4.69 -3.02 -16.21
CA LEU A 88 -4.18 -3.31 -14.88
C LEU A 88 -3.69 -2.01 -14.25
N TYR A 89 -4.29 -1.62 -13.16
CA TYR A 89 -3.92 -0.45 -12.38
C TYR A 89 -3.26 -0.83 -11.06
N ASP A 90 -2.37 0.04 -10.55
CA ASP A 90 -2.06 0.08 -9.13
C ASP A 90 -3.29 0.56 -8.35
N VAL A 91 -3.50 -0.02 -7.19
CA VAL A 91 -4.73 0.19 -6.42
C VAL A 91 -4.81 1.58 -5.77
N ASP A 92 -3.70 2.30 -5.72
CA ASP A 92 -3.59 3.66 -5.19
C ASP A 92 -3.74 4.75 -6.27
N ILE A 93 -4.45 4.42 -7.35
CA ILE A 93 -4.85 5.39 -8.38
C ILE A 93 -6.30 5.81 -8.16
N TRP A 94 -6.56 7.11 -8.21
CA TRP A 94 -7.90 7.69 -8.10
C TRP A 94 -8.31 8.33 -9.41
N PHE A 95 -9.61 8.35 -9.70
CA PHE A 95 -10.18 8.88 -10.94
C PHE A 95 -10.89 10.21 -10.67
N PRO A 96 -10.21 11.35 -10.83
CA PRO A 96 -10.77 12.66 -10.52
C PRO A 96 -11.77 13.15 -11.57
N LYS A 97 -11.68 12.66 -12.80
CA LYS A 97 -12.51 13.08 -13.91
C LYS A 97 -13.63 12.08 -14.17
N HIS A 98 -14.82 12.59 -14.53
CA HIS A 98 -15.95 11.72 -14.89
C HIS A 98 -15.70 10.93 -16.17
N ASP A 99 -15.12 11.55 -17.21
CA ASP A 99 -14.89 10.91 -18.48
C ASP A 99 -13.57 10.13 -18.49
N LEU A 100 -13.64 8.82 -18.58
CA LEU A 100 -12.48 7.94 -18.71
C LEU A 100 -12.29 7.54 -20.20
N THR A 101 -11.26 8.12 -20.83
CA THR A 101 -10.98 7.92 -22.27
C THR A 101 -9.82 6.95 -22.54
N LEU A 102 -9.30 6.27 -21.51
CA LEU A 102 -8.14 5.38 -21.60
C LEU A 102 -8.28 4.33 -22.71
N PHE A 103 -9.43 3.66 -22.77
CA PHE A 103 -9.63 2.54 -23.71
C PHE A 103 -9.68 2.96 -25.18
N GLU A 104 -9.94 4.23 -25.46
CA GLU A 104 -9.91 4.81 -26.80
C GLU A 104 -8.47 4.95 -27.34
N GLN A 105 -7.48 4.94 -26.45
CA GLN A 105 -6.07 5.07 -26.82
C GLN A 105 -5.46 3.74 -27.28
N VAL A 106 -6.11 2.61 -26.98
CA VAL A 106 -5.57 1.26 -27.23
C VAL A 106 -5.95 0.81 -28.65
N GLN A 107 -5.21 1.27 -29.64
CA GLN A 107 -5.52 1.06 -31.07
C GLN A 107 -4.83 -0.19 -31.63
N ASP A 108 -3.58 -0.46 -31.29
CA ASP A 108 -2.82 -1.61 -31.79
C ASP A 108 -2.92 -2.79 -30.81
N PRO A 109 -3.50 -3.93 -31.25
CA PRO A 109 -3.68 -5.10 -30.39
C PRO A 109 -2.37 -5.80 -30.01
N SER A 110 -1.26 -5.46 -30.66
CA SER A 110 0.05 -6.09 -30.41
C SER A 110 0.88 -5.38 -29.35
N LEU A 111 0.48 -4.16 -28.95
CA LEU A 111 1.24 -3.29 -28.05
C LEU A 111 0.67 -3.27 -26.63
N LEU A 112 1.56 -3.20 -25.62
CA LEU A 112 1.22 -2.71 -24.30
C LEU A 112 1.20 -1.19 -24.33
N TYR A 113 0.31 -0.59 -23.57
CA TYR A 113 0.23 0.86 -23.41
C TYR A 113 0.50 1.22 -21.95
N CYS A 114 1.51 2.07 -21.72
CA CYS A 114 1.95 2.49 -20.42
C CYS A 114 2.24 3.99 -20.37
N CYS A 115 2.14 4.61 -19.21
CA CYS A 115 2.65 5.96 -19.00
C CYS A 115 4.17 5.93 -18.80
N TYR A 116 4.82 7.06 -19.02
CA TYR A 116 6.24 7.18 -18.69
C TYR A 116 6.46 7.50 -17.20
N ASP A 117 7.66 7.19 -16.73
CA ASP A 117 8.13 7.49 -15.40
C ASP A 117 9.40 8.33 -15.43
N VAL A 118 9.59 9.07 -14.35
CA VAL A 118 10.82 9.81 -14.06
C VAL A 118 11.80 9.00 -13.19
N ILE A 119 11.57 7.69 -13.08
CA ILE A 119 12.30 6.81 -12.18
C ILE A 119 13.81 6.84 -12.46
N ILE A 120 14.53 6.85 -11.36
CA ILE A 120 15.98 6.89 -11.34
C ILE A 120 16.54 5.48 -11.65
N PRO A 121 17.56 5.38 -12.54
CA PRO A 121 18.17 4.09 -12.90
C PRO A 121 18.53 3.15 -11.74
N PRO A 122 19.02 3.60 -10.57
CA PRO A 122 19.31 2.72 -9.45
C PRO A 122 18.14 1.87 -8.98
N PHE A 123 16.92 2.39 -9.03
CA PHE A 123 15.73 1.66 -8.64
C PHE A 123 15.43 0.50 -9.60
N ILE A 124 15.49 0.76 -10.92
CA ILE A 124 15.26 -0.27 -11.94
C ILE A 124 16.38 -1.32 -11.95
N LEU A 125 17.60 -0.93 -11.60
CA LEU A 125 18.75 -1.83 -11.56
C LEU A 125 18.82 -2.67 -10.27
N SER A 126 18.12 -2.31 -9.21
CA SER A 126 18.18 -3.01 -7.92
C SER A 126 17.82 -4.48 -8.03
N CYS A 127 16.88 -4.80 -8.90
CA CYS A 127 16.36 -6.15 -9.09
C CYS A 127 17.17 -7.04 -10.05
N ALA A 128 18.26 -6.51 -10.65
CA ALA A 128 19.11 -7.27 -11.56
C ALA A 128 20.32 -7.86 -10.83
N LYS A 129 20.61 -9.15 -11.06
CA LYS A 129 21.87 -9.78 -10.63
C LYS A 129 23.05 -9.29 -11.48
N ASP A 130 22.91 -9.34 -12.80
CA ASP A 130 23.85 -8.70 -13.71
C ASP A 130 23.39 -7.27 -14.06
N LYS A 131 23.83 -6.34 -13.22
CA LYS A 131 23.51 -4.92 -13.39
C LYS A 131 24.12 -4.32 -14.66
N THR A 132 25.24 -4.86 -15.16
CA THR A 132 25.94 -4.33 -16.33
C THR A 132 25.14 -4.63 -17.60
N GLU A 133 24.69 -5.88 -17.78
CA GLU A 133 23.84 -6.26 -18.91
C GLU A 133 22.54 -5.45 -18.94
N VAL A 134 21.84 -5.43 -17.79
CA VAL A 134 20.57 -4.71 -17.68
C VAL A 134 20.75 -3.22 -17.93
N LYS A 135 21.80 -2.60 -17.35
CA LYS A 135 22.10 -1.19 -17.58
C LYS A 135 22.33 -0.87 -19.05
N SER A 136 23.10 -1.69 -19.76
CA SER A 136 23.36 -1.49 -21.20
C SER A 136 22.07 -1.48 -22.02
N LYS A 137 21.12 -2.39 -21.74
CA LYS A 137 19.82 -2.45 -22.40
C LYS A 137 18.96 -1.22 -22.09
N LEU A 138 18.95 -0.77 -20.84
CA LEU A 138 18.21 0.42 -20.41
C LEU A 138 18.80 1.73 -20.96
N ASP A 139 20.14 1.83 -21.05
CA ASP A 139 20.79 2.99 -21.70
C ASP A 139 20.39 3.09 -23.18
N ASN A 140 20.30 1.96 -23.88
CA ASN A 140 19.79 1.91 -25.26
C ASN A 140 18.33 2.33 -25.36
N LEU A 141 17.49 1.95 -24.40
CA LEU A 141 16.10 2.40 -24.32
C LEU A 141 16.02 3.90 -24.15
N LEU A 142 16.77 4.47 -23.20
CA LEU A 142 16.81 5.91 -22.95
C LEU A 142 17.32 6.72 -24.15
N THR A 143 18.26 6.17 -24.92
CA THR A 143 18.74 6.82 -26.15
C THR A 143 17.65 6.93 -27.20
N LYS A 144 16.70 5.97 -27.23
CA LYS A 144 15.60 5.95 -28.18
C LYS A 144 14.42 6.83 -27.79
N GLN A 145 14.06 6.88 -26.48
CA GLN A 145 12.81 7.49 -26.00
C GLN A 145 12.95 8.51 -24.87
N ASN A 146 14.12 8.62 -24.25
CA ASN A 146 14.44 9.59 -23.18
C ASN A 146 13.57 9.48 -21.90
N TYR A 147 12.94 8.34 -21.65
CA TYR A 147 12.16 8.06 -20.44
C TYR A 147 12.10 6.56 -20.16
N TYR A 148 11.67 6.21 -18.96
CA TYR A 148 11.32 4.84 -18.55
C TYR A 148 9.81 4.65 -18.55
N TRP A 149 9.38 3.40 -18.59
CA TRP A 149 8.00 3.01 -18.47
C TRP A 149 7.58 2.82 -17.02
N GLN A 150 6.39 3.29 -16.68
CA GLN A 150 5.78 3.11 -15.39
C GLN A 150 4.91 1.84 -15.36
N ALA A 151 5.08 1.02 -14.32
CA ALA A 151 4.33 -0.22 -14.17
C ALA A 151 2.94 -0.05 -13.52
N GLY A 152 2.63 1.13 -12.96
CA GLY A 152 1.39 1.40 -12.21
C GLY A 152 0.11 1.43 -13.04
N LEU A 153 0.23 1.63 -14.35
CA LEU A 153 -0.84 1.42 -15.33
C LEU A 153 -0.28 0.71 -16.57
N THR A 154 -0.86 -0.43 -16.86
CA THR A 154 -0.62 -1.13 -18.12
C THR A 154 -1.96 -1.52 -18.73
N VAL A 155 -2.23 -1.12 -19.95
CA VAL A 155 -3.45 -1.49 -20.67
C VAL A 155 -3.12 -2.07 -22.03
N ALA A 156 -3.84 -3.13 -22.42
CA ALA A 156 -3.60 -3.80 -23.69
C ALA A 156 -4.76 -4.72 -24.09
N HIS A 157 -4.75 -5.08 -25.36
CA HIS A 157 -5.51 -6.21 -25.86
C HIS A 157 -4.91 -7.55 -25.39
N ARG A 158 -5.71 -8.59 -25.43
CA ARG A 158 -5.35 -9.95 -25.02
C ARG A 158 -4.01 -10.44 -25.60
N GLN A 159 -3.73 -10.16 -26.88
CA GLN A 159 -2.51 -10.65 -27.55
C GLN A 159 -1.24 -10.08 -26.93
N ALA A 160 -1.23 -8.79 -26.64
CA ALA A 160 -0.08 -8.14 -26.00
C ALA A 160 0.14 -8.66 -24.57
N TRP A 161 -0.93 -8.89 -23.81
CA TRP A 161 -0.83 -9.52 -22.47
C TRP A 161 -0.20 -10.92 -22.50
N ILE A 162 -0.54 -11.73 -23.52
CA ILE A 162 0.04 -13.08 -23.70
C ILE A 162 1.54 -12.98 -23.98
N LYS A 163 1.96 -12.11 -24.92
CA LYS A 163 3.37 -11.90 -25.23
C LYS A 163 4.18 -11.39 -24.03
N TYR A 164 3.62 -10.46 -23.29
CA TYR A 164 4.29 -9.92 -22.10
C TYR A 164 4.47 -11.00 -21.01
N ARG A 165 3.44 -11.81 -20.74
CA ARG A 165 3.57 -12.95 -19.83
C ARG A 165 4.66 -13.92 -20.27
N GLU A 166 4.72 -14.27 -21.56
CA GLU A 166 5.75 -15.17 -22.09
C GLU A 166 7.15 -14.60 -21.88
N TYR A 167 7.30 -13.29 -22.06
CA TYR A 167 8.55 -12.61 -21.77
C TYR A 167 8.91 -12.68 -20.29
N ILE A 168 7.97 -12.37 -19.38
CA ILE A 168 8.20 -12.47 -17.94
C ILE A 168 8.66 -13.88 -17.56
N ILE A 169 7.96 -14.93 -18.00
CA ILE A 169 8.30 -16.31 -17.68
C ILE A 169 9.69 -16.66 -18.23
N ASN A 170 10.01 -16.28 -19.46
CA ASN A 170 11.32 -16.51 -20.03
C ASN A 170 12.43 -15.78 -19.28
N TYR A 171 12.18 -14.56 -18.82
CA TYR A 171 13.12 -13.79 -18.00
C TYR A 171 13.37 -14.47 -16.65
N LEU A 172 12.31 -14.92 -15.98
CA LEU A 172 12.39 -15.65 -14.72
C LEU A 172 13.19 -16.96 -14.87
N ASN A 173 12.98 -17.70 -15.96
CA ASN A 173 13.70 -18.93 -16.24
C ASN A 173 15.22 -18.72 -16.45
N LYS A 174 15.66 -17.55 -16.89
CA LYS A 174 17.09 -17.20 -16.99
C LYS A 174 17.77 -17.02 -15.63
N GLY A 175 17.01 -16.75 -14.57
CA GLY A 175 17.52 -16.62 -13.20
C GLY A 175 18.39 -15.40 -12.92
N ASN A 176 18.41 -14.40 -13.82
CA ASN A 176 19.21 -13.17 -13.67
C ASN A 176 18.42 -12.04 -12.98
N TYR A 177 17.80 -12.34 -11.84
CA TYR A 177 16.97 -11.39 -11.12
C TYR A 177 16.99 -11.61 -9.60
N GLN A 178 16.55 -10.59 -8.87
CA GLN A 178 16.17 -10.64 -7.45
C GLN A 178 14.72 -10.19 -7.34
N LEU A 179 13.91 -10.91 -6.55
CA LEU A 179 12.49 -10.60 -6.34
C LEU A 179 12.36 -9.50 -5.26
N GLU A 180 12.76 -8.30 -5.62
CA GLU A 180 12.70 -7.12 -4.77
C GLU A 180 11.65 -6.13 -5.29
N TYR A 181 11.39 -5.09 -4.50
CA TYR A 181 10.52 -3.98 -4.90
C TYR A 181 11.05 -3.31 -6.18
N GLY A 182 10.17 -3.08 -7.17
CA GLY A 182 10.53 -2.50 -8.47
C GLY A 182 10.86 -3.52 -9.56
N ILE A 183 10.79 -4.83 -9.29
CA ILE A 183 11.06 -5.87 -10.29
C ILE A 183 10.11 -5.78 -11.49
N ASP A 184 8.88 -5.37 -11.29
CA ASP A 184 7.88 -5.14 -12.33
C ASP A 184 8.28 -4.02 -13.28
N ALA A 185 8.76 -2.89 -12.75
CA ALA A 185 9.29 -1.80 -13.55
C ALA A 185 10.56 -2.23 -14.31
N THR A 186 11.46 -2.98 -13.66
CA THR A 186 12.65 -3.55 -14.31
C THR A 186 12.29 -4.39 -15.52
N ILE A 187 11.38 -5.35 -15.36
CA ILE A 187 11.01 -6.28 -16.44
C ILE A 187 10.22 -5.56 -17.55
N LEU A 188 9.33 -4.62 -17.21
CA LEU A 188 8.60 -3.84 -18.21
C LEU A 188 9.55 -3.03 -19.10
N ASN A 189 10.55 -2.39 -18.51
CA ASN A 189 11.53 -1.61 -19.25
C ASN A 189 12.46 -2.49 -20.11
N LEU A 190 12.85 -3.66 -19.60
CA LEU A 190 13.60 -4.65 -20.39
C LEU A 190 12.78 -5.21 -21.55
N TYR A 191 11.49 -5.49 -21.32
CA TYR A 191 10.57 -5.90 -22.39
C TYR A 191 10.51 -4.87 -23.50
N SER A 192 10.38 -3.60 -23.15
CA SER A 192 10.41 -2.52 -24.12
C SER A 192 11.74 -2.42 -24.85
N ALA A 193 12.86 -2.52 -24.14
CA ALA A 193 14.20 -2.43 -24.72
C ALA A 193 14.50 -3.56 -25.74
N GLU A 194 14.06 -4.80 -25.43
CA GLU A 194 14.36 -5.99 -26.20
C GLU A 194 13.34 -6.26 -27.32
N ILE A 195 12.05 -6.02 -27.06
CA ILE A 195 10.95 -6.42 -27.95
C ILE A 195 10.34 -5.22 -28.68
N ASN A 196 10.46 -4.01 -28.11
CA ASN A 196 9.92 -2.74 -28.65
C ASN A 196 8.39 -2.77 -28.85
N ASN A 197 7.66 -3.44 -27.97
CA ASN A 197 6.20 -3.60 -28.06
C ASN A 197 5.45 -2.85 -26.94
N VAL A 198 5.93 -1.66 -26.56
CA VAL A 198 5.26 -0.78 -25.61
C VAL A 198 5.01 0.57 -26.25
N SER A 199 3.81 1.10 -26.10
CA SER A 199 3.37 2.39 -26.63
C SER A 199 3.08 3.37 -25.50
N LEU A 200 3.30 4.66 -25.77
CA LEU A 200 3.15 5.72 -24.78
C LEU A 200 1.69 6.13 -24.63
N LEU A 201 1.24 6.15 -23.37
CA LEU A 201 0.03 6.86 -22.94
C LEU A 201 0.38 8.26 -22.43
N ASN A 202 -0.56 9.18 -22.60
CA ASN A 202 -0.45 10.48 -21.94
C ASN A 202 -0.42 10.28 -20.40
N LYS A 203 0.43 11.07 -19.73
CA LYS A 203 0.58 11.00 -18.26
C LYS A 203 -0.68 11.32 -17.48
N LYS A 204 -1.70 11.91 -18.09
CA LYS A 204 -3.00 12.17 -17.45
C LYS A 204 -3.73 10.91 -16.99
N TYR A 205 -3.40 9.73 -17.55
CA TYR A 205 -4.03 8.46 -17.19
C TYR A 205 -3.43 7.79 -15.95
N ASN A 206 -2.20 8.17 -15.60
CA ASN A 206 -1.51 7.70 -14.38
C ASN A 206 -0.52 8.78 -13.90
N CYS A 207 -1.06 9.89 -13.44
CA CYS A 207 -0.29 11.08 -13.11
C CYS A 207 0.26 11.00 -11.69
N LEU A 208 1.58 11.10 -11.56
CA LEU A 208 2.23 11.25 -10.26
C LEU A 208 2.19 12.72 -9.81
N PRO A 209 1.81 13.03 -8.57
CA PRO A 209 1.63 14.42 -8.10
C PRO A 209 2.83 15.34 -8.27
N PHE A 210 4.05 14.81 -8.28
CA PHE A 210 5.27 15.61 -8.46
C PHE A 210 5.53 16.08 -9.91
N TRP A 211 4.68 15.73 -10.87
CA TRP A 211 4.80 16.21 -12.25
C TRP A 211 4.18 17.60 -12.49
N GLY A 212 3.99 18.37 -11.44
CA GLY A 212 3.51 19.74 -11.55
C GLY A 212 1.99 19.84 -11.70
N ILE A 213 1.28 19.08 -10.91
CA ILE A 213 -0.19 19.16 -10.84
C ILE A 213 -0.60 20.52 -10.28
N ASN A 214 -1.40 21.23 -11.04
CA ASN A 214 -2.06 22.43 -10.56
C ASN A 214 -3.33 22.00 -9.82
N ILE A 215 -3.24 21.95 -8.49
CA ILE A 215 -4.36 21.57 -7.63
C ILE A 215 -5.14 22.84 -7.28
N ASP A 216 -6.39 22.92 -7.71
CA ASP A 216 -7.31 23.93 -7.20
C ASP A 216 -7.60 23.61 -5.73
N LYS A 217 -7.15 24.49 -4.82
CA LYS A 217 -7.30 24.33 -3.37
C LYS A 217 -8.74 24.43 -2.89
N VAL A 218 -9.63 24.98 -3.70
CA VAL A 218 -11.04 25.24 -3.34
C VAL A 218 -11.95 24.09 -3.76
N ASN A 219 -11.71 23.56 -4.95
CA ASN A 219 -12.43 22.40 -5.48
C ASN A 219 -11.39 21.35 -5.88
N PHE A 220 -11.47 20.19 -5.29
CA PHE A 220 -10.57 19.07 -5.58
C PHE A 220 -10.45 18.77 -7.08
N PHE A 221 -11.36 19.26 -7.90
CA PHE A 221 -11.47 19.06 -9.33
C PHE A 221 -11.83 20.37 -10.07
N PRO A 222 -11.35 20.58 -11.31
CA PRO A 222 -10.54 19.64 -12.09
C PRO A 222 -9.05 19.72 -11.76
N LEU A 223 -8.41 18.55 -11.60
CA LEU A 223 -6.96 18.44 -11.55
C LEU A 223 -6.41 18.43 -12.97
N ARG A 224 -5.32 19.16 -13.22
CA ARG A 224 -4.72 19.30 -14.55
C ARG A 224 -3.22 19.03 -14.55
N VAL A 225 -2.75 18.40 -15.60
CA VAL A 225 -1.34 18.26 -15.94
C VAL A 225 -1.14 18.67 -17.40
N ASP A 226 -0.18 19.58 -17.66
CA ASP A 226 0.06 20.16 -19.00
C ASP A 226 -1.23 20.70 -19.66
N ASN A 227 -2.09 21.35 -18.89
CA ASN A 227 -3.40 21.86 -19.28
C ASN A 227 -4.46 20.80 -19.64
N GLU A 228 -4.16 19.52 -19.53
CA GLU A 228 -5.12 18.44 -19.66
C GLU A 228 -5.68 18.02 -18.30
N GLU A 229 -6.97 17.67 -18.26
CA GLU A 229 -7.58 17.13 -17.05
C GLU A 229 -7.06 15.73 -16.77
N ILE A 230 -6.66 15.49 -15.52
CA ILE A 230 -6.17 14.19 -15.08
C ILE A 230 -7.32 13.20 -14.99
N GLU A 231 -7.17 12.05 -15.64
CA GLU A 231 -8.13 10.94 -15.60
C GLU A 231 -7.75 9.89 -14.54
N GLY A 232 -6.46 9.75 -14.22
CA GLY A 232 -5.96 8.90 -13.15
C GLY A 232 -4.81 9.58 -12.41
N ILE A 233 -4.96 9.78 -11.10
CA ILE A 233 -3.90 10.31 -10.23
C ILE A 233 -3.35 9.20 -9.33
N HIS A 234 -2.04 9.01 -9.34
CA HIS A 234 -1.36 7.98 -8.56
C HIS A 234 -0.97 8.53 -7.18
N ILE A 235 -1.69 8.10 -6.15
CA ILE A 235 -1.57 8.58 -4.78
C ILE A 235 -0.77 7.57 -3.96
N THR A 236 0.54 7.62 -4.08
CA THR A 236 1.41 6.75 -3.29
C THR A 236 1.27 6.99 -1.79
N ARG A 237 1.73 6.04 -0.98
CA ARG A 237 1.76 6.18 0.48
C ARG A 237 2.44 7.49 0.93
N TYR A 238 3.57 7.84 0.29
CA TYR A 238 4.27 9.09 0.57
C TYR A 238 3.38 10.31 0.43
N HIS A 239 2.59 10.42 -0.64
CA HIS A 239 1.69 11.54 -0.87
C HIS A 239 0.56 11.61 0.17
N ARG A 240 0.10 10.47 0.68
CA ARG A 240 -0.93 10.41 1.73
C ARG A 240 -0.42 10.85 3.09
N GLU A 241 0.86 10.67 3.35
CA GLU A 241 1.49 10.93 4.66
C GLU A 241 2.15 12.31 4.77
N THR A 242 2.38 13.02 3.67
CA THR A 242 3.03 14.34 3.70
C THR A 242 2.03 15.48 3.93
N SER A 243 2.47 16.55 4.60
CA SER A 243 1.66 17.73 4.88
C SER A 243 1.18 18.44 3.62
N ASP A 244 1.93 18.38 2.54
CA ASP A 244 1.61 19.03 1.26
C ASP A 244 0.38 18.40 0.58
N PHE A 245 0.04 17.18 0.96
CA PHE A 245 -1.09 16.42 0.45
C PHE A 245 -2.15 16.13 1.53
N SER A 246 -2.21 16.92 2.58
CA SER A 246 -3.18 16.75 3.70
C SER A 246 -4.64 16.74 3.24
N PHE A 247 -4.96 17.39 2.12
CA PHE A 247 -6.29 17.36 1.49
C PHE A 247 -6.70 15.92 1.07
N LEU A 248 -5.75 15.05 0.77
CA LEU A 248 -6.05 13.65 0.42
C LEU A 248 -6.61 12.88 1.60
N LYS A 249 -6.15 13.16 2.83
CA LYS A 249 -6.67 12.53 4.04
C LYS A 249 -8.14 12.84 4.25
N THR A 250 -8.53 14.10 4.10
CA THR A 250 -9.94 14.52 4.19
C THR A 250 -10.82 13.82 3.16
N ASN A 251 -10.27 13.55 1.96
CA ASN A 251 -11.01 12.86 0.92
C ASN A 251 -11.10 11.35 1.16
N ILE A 252 -10.11 10.73 1.79
CA ILE A 252 -10.22 9.31 2.18
C ILE A 252 -11.43 9.13 3.11
N ASP A 253 -11.59 9.96 4.13
CA ASP A 253 -12.72 9.88 5.05
C ASP A 253 -14.06 10.00 4.29
N LEU A 254 -14.16 10.95 3.35
CA LEU A 254 -15.34 11.09 2.49
C LEU A 254 -15.59 9.86 1.60
N TYR A 255 -14.54 9.24 1.08
CA TYR A 255 -14.67 8.02 0.28
C TYR A 255 -15.05 6.82 1.12
N LEU A 256 -14.61 6.72 2.35
CA LEU A 256 -15.05 5.69 3.29
C LEU A 256 -16.54 5.84 3.62
N GLU A 257 -17.03 7.05 3.85
CA GLU A 257 -18.46 7.31 4.03
C GLU A 257 -19.29 6.89 2.82
N LYS A 258 -18.86 7.28 1.61
CA LYS A 258 -19.52 6.87 0.35
C LYS A 258 -19.38 5.39 0.05
N GLY A 259 -18.36 4.74 0.58
CA GLY A 259 -18.02 3.35 0.40
C GLY A 259 -18.58 2.41 1.47
N GLU A 260 -19.64 2.76 2.19
CA GLU A 260 -20.22 1.92 3.27
C GLU A 260 -20.41 0.45 2.85
N ASN A 261 -20.77 0.19 1.59
CA ASN A 261 -20.96 -1.15 1.07
C ASN A 261 -19.65 -1.98 0.94
N PHE A 262 -18.49 -1.32 1.04
CA PHE A 262 -17.17 -1.95 1.02
C PHE A 262 -16.57 -2.09 2.41
N LEU A 263 -17.25 -1.57 3.43
CA LEU A 263 -16.77 -1.70 4.79
C LEU A 263 -17.10 -3.11 5.29
N PRO A 264 -16.11 -3.83 5.85
CA PRO A 264 -16.39 -4.96 6.71
C PRO A 264 -17.21 -4.47 7.90
N GLU A 265 -17.69 -5.34 8.75
CA GLU A 265 -18.53 -4.97 9.89
C GLU A 265 -18.05 -3.68 10.58
N LYS A 266 -18.99 -2.83 11.02
CA LYS A 266 -18.68 -1.50 11.62
C LYS A 266 -17.59 -1.55 12.70
N SER A 267 -17.45 -2.65 13.41
CA SER A 267 -16.39 -2.90 14.37
C SER A 267 -14.98 -2.81 13.74
N SER A 268 -14.79 -3.41 12.57
CA SER A 268 -13.48 -3.46 11.89
C SER A 268 -13.01 -2.08 11.42
N LEU A 269 -13.93 -1.24 10.90
CA LEU A 269 -13.59 0.13 10.53
C LEU A 269 -13.19 0.98 11.75
N TYR A 270 -13.95 0.84 12.85
CA TYR A 270 -13.66 1.56 14.09
C TYR A 270 -12.27 1.19 14.63
N HIS A 271 -11.91 -0.08 14.61
CA HIS A 271 -10.58 -0.54 15.03
C HIS A 271 -9.46 -0.04 14.13
N TYR A 272 -9.68 -0.10 12.82
CA TYR A 272 -8.72 0.45 11.85
C TYR A 272 -8.47 1.94 12.06
N GLN A 273 -9.52 2.74 12.23
CA GLN A 273 -9.40 4.18 12.50
C GLN A 273 -8.67 4.46 13.82
N ASN A 274 -8.92 3.66 14.86
CA ASN A 274 -8.21 3.78 16.14
C ASN A 274 -6.71 3.45 16.01
N CYS A 275 -6.35 2.39 15.27
CA CYS A 275 -4.96 2.05 14.98
C CYS A 275 -4.24 3.20 14.27
N ASN A 276 -4.85 3.75 13.22
CA ASN A 276 -4.30 4.89 12.50
C ASN A 276 -4.18 6.13 13.37
N ASN A 277 -5.18 6.42 14.20
CA ASN A 277 -5.13 7.57 15.11
C ASN A 277 -4.00 7.43 16.14
N LEU A 278 -3.80 6.24 16.72
CA LEU A 278 -2.69 6.00 17.65
C LEU A 278 -1.34 6.13 16.94
N PHE A 279 -1.21 5.54 15.75
CA PHE A 279 -0.02 5.64 14.90
C PHE A 279 0.35 7.09 14.63
N HIS A 280 -0.59 7.90 14.15
CA HIS A 280 -0.37 9.31 13.89
C HIS A 280 -0.08 10.12 15.15
N ASN A 281 -0.76 9.83 16.25
CA ASN A 281 -0.52 10.51 17.52
C ASN A 281 0.89 10.24 18.07
N ILE A 282 1.39 9.03 17.96
CA ILE A 282 2.76 8.69 18.34
C ILE A 282 3.76 9.41 17.45
N ASN A 283 3.60 9.29 16.13
CA ASN A 283 4.57 9.82 15.17
C ASN A 283 4.59 11.36 15.08
N ASN A 284 3.48 12.02 15.33
CA ASN A 284 3.37 13.47 15.25
C ASN A 284 3.45 14.19 16.60
N LYS A 285 3.62 13.47 17.71
CA LYS A 285 3.72 14.10 19.02
C LYS A 285 5.05 14.85 19.13
N HIS A 286 4.97 16.16 19.34
CA HIS A 286 6.16 17.00 19.52
C HIS A 286 7.02 16.49 20.68
N GLY A 287 8.33 16.33 20.44
CA GLY A 287 9.28 15.83 21.44
C GLY A 287 9.24 14.33 21.67
N ASN A 288 8.41 13.56 20.95
CA ASN A 288 8.42 12.11 21.04
C ASN A 288 9.61 11.53 20.26
N PRO A 289 10.53 10.80 20.90
CA PRO A 289 11.68 10.22 20.22
C PRO A 289 11.39 8.84 19.64
N PHE A 290 10.14 8.38 19.62
CA PHE A 290 9.75 7.12 19.04
C PHE A 290 9.04 7.32 17.71
N TYR A 291 9.44 6.52 16.75
CA TYR A 291 8.70 6.34 15.50
C TYR A 291 7.95 5.00 15.58
N CYS A 292 6.64 5.06 15.45
CA CYS A 292 5.80 3.88 15.37
C CYS A 292 5.85 3.31 13.96
N ASN A 293 6.35 2.09 13.81
CA ASN A 293 6.46 1.43 12.51
C ASN A 293 5.16 0.69 12.15
N GLU A 294 4.54 0.06 13.15
CA GLU A 294 3.39 -0.82 12.93
C GLU A 294 2.56 -0.95 14.20
N ILE A 295 1.25 -1.00 14.05
CA ILE A 295 0.31 -1.37 15.12
C ILE A 295 -0.65 -2.41 14.54
N PHE A 296 -0.79 -3.52 15.24
CA PHE A 296 -1.77 -4.55 14.96
C PHE A 296 -2.65 -4.79 16.18
N CYS A 297 -3.95 -4.61 16.05
CA CYS A 297 -4.90 -4.89 17.12
C CYS A 297 -6.33 -5.01 16.57
N HIS A 298 -7.13 -5.87 17.20
CA HIS A 298 -8.54 -6.01 16.86
C HIS A 298 -9.45 -5.08 17.66
N SER A 299 -9.13 -4.83 18.93
CA SER A 299 -9.95 -3.96 19.77
C SER A 299 -9.11 -3.30 20.86
N PHE A 300 -9.00 -1.98 20.80
CA PHE A 300 -8.29 -1.22 21.81
C PHE A 300 -8.80 0.22 21.92
N SER A 301 -8.48 0.87 23.02
CA SER A 301 -8.52 2.31 23.22
C SER A 301 -7.20 2.82 23.79
N TYR A 302 -6.90 4.08 23.57
CA TYR A 302 -5.68 4.66 24.13
C TYR A 302 -5.93 6.06 24.69
N GLN A 303 -5.11 6.45 25.66
CA GLN A 303 -5.14 7.78 26.28
C GLN A 303 -3.75 8.19 26.73
N TRP A 304 -3.38 9.43 26.46
CA TRP A 304 -2.27 10.08 27.12
C TRP A 304 -2.76 10.60 28.47
N LEU A 305 -2.29 10.02 29.57
CA LEU A 305 -2.61 10.49 30.91
C LEU A 305 -1.87 11.78 31.27
N ASN A 306 -0.67 11.94 30.70
CA ASN A 306 0.12 13.16 30.72
C ASN A 306 1.06 13.16 29.52
N GLU A 307 1.95 14.16 29.42
CA GLU A 307 2.88 14.29 28.29
C GLU A 307 3.78 13.06 28.08
N ASN A 308 4.05 12.30 29.15
CA ASN A 308 5.02 11.22 29.16
C ASN A 308 4.42 9.83 29.39
N LEU A 309 3.12 9.70 29.64
CA LEU A 309 2.49 8.43 29.96
C LEU A 309 1.35 8.12 28.99
N LEU A 310 1.60 7.16 28.10
CA LEU A 310 0.60 6.56 27.22
C LEU A 310 0.02 5.31 27.86
N THR A 311 -1.30 5.21 27.92
CA THR A 311 -2.01 3.98 28.28
C THR A 311 -2.74 3.44 27.07
N ILE A 312 -2.70 2.13 26.86
CA ILE A 312 -3.39 1.42 25.79
C ILE A 312 -4.16 0.28 26.42
N ASP A 313 -5.47 0.33 26.34
CA ASP A 313 -6.36 -0.74 26.78
C ASP A 313 -6.70 -1.64 25.58
N ALA A 314 -6.13 -2.83 25.54
CA ALA A 314 -6.34 -3.80 24.48
C ALA A 314 -7.23 -4.96 24.95
N ILE A 315 -8.26 -5.27 24.18
CA ILE A 315 -9.16 -6.41 24.39
C ILE A 315 -8.97 -7.33 23.20
N ASP A 316 -8.02 -8.18 23.21
CA ASP A 316 -7.61 -9.10 22.18
C ASP A 316 -6.10 -9.01 21.90
N THR A 317 -5.64 -9.62 20.80
CA THR A 317 -4.24 -9.56 20.40
C THR A 317 -3.84 -8.13 20.03
N PHE A 318 -2.77 -7.65 20.64
CA PHE A 318 -2.18 -6.35 20.34
C PHE A 318 -0.68 -6.51 20.07
N GLU A 319 -0.19 -5.86 19.01
CA GLU A 319 1.24 -5.73 18.74
C GLU A 319 1.53 -4.29 18.30
N MET A 320 2.59 -3.71 18.85
CA MET A 320 3.09 -2.40 18.45
C MET A 320 4.60 -2.45 18.30
N LYS A 321 5.11 -1.95 17.17
CA LYS A 321 6.55 -1.85 16.88
C LYS A 321 6.97 -0.39 16.87
N LEU A 322 7.95 -0.06 17.67
CA LEU A 322 8.51 1.29 17.79
C LEU A 322 10.01 1.27 17.51
N THR A 323 10.50 2.28 16.82
CA THR A 323 11.94 2.55 16.69
C THR A 323 12.29 3.82 17.45
N TYR A 324 13.33 3.76 18.25
CA TYR A 324 13.83 4.94 18.95
C TYR A 324 14.68 5.81 18.00
N THR A 325 14.32 7.08 17.86
CA THR A 325 14.95 8.05 16.97
C THR A 325 15.68 9.18 17.70
N GLY A 326 15.67 9.17 19.03
CA GLY A 326 16.37 10.15 19.86
C GLY A 326 17.89 10.03 19.74
N LYS A 327 18.61 11.16 19.79
CA LYS A 327 20.07 11.20 19.67
C LYS A 327 20.77 10.63 20.88
N ASP A 328 20.22 10.88 22.06
CA ASP A 328 20.79 10.46 23.33
C ASP A 328 20.02 9.26 23.90
N PRO A 329 20.67 8.34 24.61
CA PRO A 329 20.00 7.25 25.29
C PRO A 329 18.93 7.79 26.25
N CYS A 330 17.75 7.17 26.27
CA CYS A 330 16.72 7.52 27.23
C CYS A 330 16.27 6.33 28.06
N GLN A 331 15.63 6.60 29.21
CA GLN A 331 14.95 5.60 29.98
C GLN A 331 13.45 5.67 29.73
N ILE A 332 12.88 4.53 29.38
CA ILE A 332 11.44 4.32 29.33
C ILE A 332 11.04 3.33 30.40
N ALA A 333 9.79 3.33 30.80
CA ALA A 333 9.25 2.29 31.67
C ALA A 333 8.01 1.67 31.02
N ILE A 334 7.97 0.34 30.99
CA ILE A 334 6.89 -0.42 30.42
C ILE A 334 6.30 -1.33 31.49
N GLY A 335 4.97 -1.35 31.57
CA GLY A 335 4.24 -2.24 32.43
C GLY A 335 2.91 -2.64 31.84
N TYR A 336 2.20 -3.54 32.52
CA TYR A 336 0.86 -3.92 32.12
C TYR A 336 -0.02 -4.23 33.33
N GLN A 337 -1.32 -4.05 33.15
CA GLN A 337 -2.36 -4.38 34.13
C GLN A 337 -3.45 -5.20 33.44
N ALA A 338 -3.98 -6.23 34.10
CA ALA A 338 -5.17 -6.91 33.65
C ALA A 338 -6.40 -6.05 33.96
N ILE A 339 -7.20 -5.70 32.93
CA ILE A 339 -8.42 -4.90 33.09
C ILE A 339 -9.71 -5.74 33.11
N LEU A 340 -9.67 -6.90 32.46
CA LEU A 340 -10.73 -7.90 32.51
C LEU A 340 -10.16 -9.19 33.09
N ASN A 341 -10.96 -9.93 33.84
CA ASN A 341 -10.62 -11.23 34.42
C ASN A 341 -9.22 -11.30 35.10
N LYS A 342 -9.05 -10.55 36.17
CA LYS A 342 -7.78 -10.33 36.91
C LYS A 342 -7.05 -11.60 37.37
N HIS A 343 -7.71 -12.77 37.34
CA HIS A 343 -7.20 -14.05 37.84
C HIS A 343 -6.53 -14.92 36.78
N GLN A 344 -6.59 -14.55 35.52
CA GLN A 344 -5.96 -15.31 34.46
C GLN A 344 -4.61 -14.75 34.01
N PRO A 345 -3.65 -15.59 33.63
CA PRO A 345 -2.34 -15.15 33.19
C PRO A 345 -2.46 -14.44 31.82
N VAL A 346 -2.13 -13.17 31.82
CA VAL A 346 -1.99 -12.39 30.59
C VAL A 346 -0.66 -12.75 29.95
N LYS A 347 -0.66 -13.17 28.67
CA LYS A 347 0.56 -13.32 27.90
C LYS A 347 0.96 -11.96 27.33
N PHE A 348 1.82 -11.29 28.07
CA PHE A 348 2.38 -10.01 27.69
C PHE A 348 3.90 -10.15 27.50
N LYS A 349 4.41 -9.64 26.38
CA LYS A 349 5.83 -9.71 26.05
C LYS A 349 6.32 -8.38 25.54
N VAL A 350 7.56 -8.09 25.86
CA VAL A 350 8.27 -6.94 25.33
C VAL A 350 9.60 -7.42 24.79
N TYR A 351 9.92 -7.03 23.56
CA TYR A 351 11.20 -7.34 22.95
C TYR A 351 11.97 -6.05 22.70
N LEU A 352 13.24 -6.04 23.03
CA LEU A 352 14.18 -4.99 22.65
C LEU A 352 15.23 -5.60 21.74
N ASN A 353 15.29 -5.15 20.48
CA ASN A 353 16.19 -5.70 19.47
C ASN A 353 16.09 -7.23 19.34
N GLY A 354 14.87 -7.75 19.37
CA GLY A 354 14.56 -9.17 19.30
C GLY A 354 14.81 -9.98 20.59
N ARG A 355 15.28 -9.35 21.66
CA ARG A 355 15.47 -10.01 22.96
C ARG A 355 14.24 -9.83 23.84
N ASP A 356 13.69 -10.93 24.35
CA ASP A 356 12.56 -10.92 25.31
C ASP A 356 12.98 -10.21 26.59
N ILE A 357 12.24 -9.15 26.95
CA ILE A 357 12.42 -8.40 28.19
C ILE A 357 11.20 -8.71 29.08
N MET A 358 11.43 -9.23 30.27
CA MET A 358 10.34 -9.61 31.16
C MET A 358 9.63 -8.37 31.72
N ALA A 359 8.49 -7.99 31.16
CA ALA A 359 7.62 -6.97 31.74
C ALA A 359 6.92 -7.51 33.01
N LEU A 360 6.79 -6.66 34.02
CA LEU A 360 6.16 -7.03 35.26
C LEU A 360 4.71 -6.57 35.33
N LYS A 361 3.82 -7.45 35.80
CA LYS A 361 2.43 -7.11 36.05
C LYS A 361 2.32 -6.10 37.20
N ASP A 362 1.49 -5.07 36.98
CA ASP A 362 1.22 -3.98 37.93
C ASP A 362 2.48 -3.19 38.37
N THR A 363 3.59 -3.36 37.66
CA THR A 363 4.86 -2.67 37.95
C THR A 363 5.47 -2.19 36.65
N MET A 364 6.05 -0.98 36.66
CA MET A 364 6.75 -0.42 35.50
C MET A 364 8.21 -0.89 35.49
N LEU A 365 8.62 -1.56 34.42
CA LEU A 365 10.01 -2.00 34.23
C LEU A 365 10.79 -0.88 33.50
N PRO A 366 11.82 -0.27 34.12
CA PRO A 366 12.67 0.69 33.44
C PRO A 366 13.61 0.00 32.45
N ILE A 367 13.70 0.57 31.25
CA ILE A 367 14.52 0.07 30.14
C ILE A 367 15.32 1.24 29.56
N THR A 368 16.62 1.04 29.34
CA THR A 368 17.43 2.00 28.59
C THR A 368 17.34 1.70 27.10
N ILE A 369 17.03 2.70 26.29
CA ILE A 369 16.89 2.60 24.84
C ILE A 369 17.88 3.56 24.17
N ASN A 370 18.54 3.09 23.12
CA ASN A 370 19.52 3.80 22.32
C ASN A 370 19.01 4.09 20.91
N LEU A 371 19.66 4.99 20.20
CA LEU A 371 19.32 5.31 18.81
C LEU A 371 19.22 4.04 17.96
N ASN A 372 18.14 3.94 17.20
CA ASN A 372 17.76 2.81 16.33
C ASN A 372 17.40 1.50 17.06
N ASP A 373 17.29 1.49 18.39
CA ASP A 373 16.73 0.34 19.06
C ASP A 373 15.28 0.13 18.65
N GLU A 374 14.92 -1.14 18.39
CA GLU A 374 13.57 -1.56 18.08
C GLU A 374 12.90 -2.14 19.33
N LEU A 375 11.71 -1.62 19.63
CA LEU A 375 10.88 -2.07 20.73
C LEU A 375 9.60 -2.70 20.17
N ILE A 376 9.32 -3.95 20.53
CA ILE A 376 8.08 -4.64 20.19
C ILE A 376 7.33 -4.93 21.48
N ILE A 377 6.08 -4.50 21.54
CA ILE A 377 5.17 -4.74 22.66
C ILE A 377 4.04 -5.62 22.17
N GLN A 378 3.88 -6.81 22.78
CA GLN A 378 2.87 -7.79 22.39
C GLN A 378 2.00 -8.19 23.56
N SER A 379 0.72 -8.29 23.31
CA SER A 379 -0.27 -8.91 24.18
C SER A 379 -1.01 -9.96 23.39
N LEU A 380 -0.87 -11.22 23.79
CA LEU A 380 -1.48 -12.35 23.12
C LEU A 380 -2.65 -12.87 23.95
N HIS A 381 -3.86 -12.58 23.54
CA HIS A 381 -5.09 -13.07 24.14
C HIS A 381 -5.86 -13.92 23.16
N LEU A 382 -6.43 -14.99 23.67
CA LEU A 382 -7.19 -15.95 22.85
C LEU A 382 -8.68 -15.89 23.13
N ARG A 383 -9.19 -14.89 23.86
CA ARG A 383 -10.60 -14.80 24.28
C ARG A 383 -11.05 -13.35 24.47
N GLU A 384 -12.30 -13.07 24.12
CA GLU A 384 -12.97 -11.77 24.21
C GLU A 384 -13.13 -11.22 25.65
N ASP A 385 -12.95 -12.07 26.67
CA ASP A 385 -13.09 -11.71 28.08
C ASP A 385 -11.76 -11.24 28.72
N PHE A 386 -10.72 -11.07 27.94
CA PHE A 386 -9.40 -10.60 28.39
C PHE A 386 -9.11 -9.19 27.92
N GLY A 387 -8.74 -8.35 28.87
CA GLY A 387 -8.21 -7.04 28.55
C GLY A 387 -6.90 -6.80 29.29
N VAL A 388 -5.97 -6.15 28.62
CA VAL A 388 -4.71 -5.68 29.22
C VAL A 388 -4.58 -4.19 29.01
N ARG A 389 -4.22 -3.48 30.09
CA ARG A 389 -3.78 -2.11 30.01
C ARG A 389 -2.27 -2.09 29.92
N ILE A 390 -1.76 -1.59 28.80
CA ILE A 390 -0.34 -1.38 28.57
C ILE A 390 -0.01 0.03 29.03
N LEU A 391 1.07 0.15 29.80
CA LEU A 391 1.58 1.41 30.31
C LEU A 391 2.95 1.65 29.69
N LEU A 392 3.11 2.72 28.94
CA LEU A 392 4.37 3.16 28.35
C LEU A 392 4.67 4.57 28.85
N SER A 393 5.69 4.70 29.67
CA SER A 393 6.14 5.97 30.22
C SER A 393 7.55 6.32 29.78
N GLN A 394 7.77 7.57 29.48
CA GLN A 394 9.10 8.14 29.26
C GLN A 394 9.58 8.73 30.58
N VAL A 395 10.67 8.24 31.10
CA VAL A 395 11.11 8.56 32.45
C VAL A 395 12.08 9.75 32.51
N ASN A 396 12.83 10.03 31.46
CA ASN A 396 13.68 11.22 31.36
C ASN A 396 13.92 11.57 29.89
N PHE A 397 13.40 12.71 29.44
CA PHE A 397 13.92 13.36 28.23
C PHE A 397 15.02 14.34 28.65
N PRO A 398 16.19 14.36 28.01
CA PRO A 398 17.05 15.51 28.10
C PRO A 398 16.30 16.70 27.48
N ASN A 399 16.25 17.82 28.22
CA ASN A 399 15.72 19.10 27.78
C ASN A 399 16.45 19.63 26.53
#